data_33cbb6fa25ab95249e29999b11ef0db0
#
_entry.id   33cbb6fa25ab95249e29999b11ef0db0
#
_cell.length_a   1.000
_cell.length_b   1.000
_cell.length_c   1.000
_cell.angle_alpha   90.00
_cell.angle_beta   90.00
_cell.angle_gamma   90.00
#
_symmetry.space_group_name_H-M   'P 1'
#
loop_
_entity.id
_entity.type
_entity.pdbx_description
1 polymer ?
#
loop_
_entity_poly.entity_id
_entity_poly.type
_entity_poly.pdbx_seq_one_letter_code
_entity_poly.pdbx_strand_id
1 'polypeptide(L)'
;VLADGLMAAGETGAPLIIDAATLTGAALVAVGQEYNALFGLDKEFVREVQDFAEQEMEGAWPLPLEKWHQQNCPSPYADTANSRPQKGGGYGGASNAAGFLSRFVPNDGKGWVHIDLAAAFNMGSTSEWAAGATTQGMRTVARTLLEKA
;
A
#
# COMPACT_ATOMS: atom_id res chain seq x y z
N VAL A 1 -11.98 7.73 3.74
CA VAL A 1 -12.45 6.91 2.59
C VAL A 1 -11.77 5.55 2.58
N LEU A 2 -10.42 5.45 2.45
CA LEU A 2 -9.76 4.14 2.35
C LEU A 2 -9.91 3.29 3.63
N ALA A 3 -9.77 3.91 4.81
CA ALA A 3 -10.00 3.24 6.09
C ALA A 3 -11.42 2.68 6.21
N ASP A 4 -12.43 3.45 5.77
CA ASP A 4 -13.83 3.00 5.77
C ASP A 4 -14.04 1.81 4.83
N GLY A 5 -13.38 1.86 3.65
CA GLY A 5 -13.39 0.75 2.70
C GLY A 5 -12.76 -0.53 3.27
N LEU A 6 -11.64 -0.41 4.00
CA LEU A 6 -10.97 -1.54 4.65
C LEU A 6 -11.84 -2.16 5.76
N MET A 7 -12.52 -1.33 6.57
CA MET A 7 -13.49 -1.83 7.56
C MET A 7 -14.62 -2.59 6.88
N ALA A 8 -15.24 -2.00 5.86
CA ALA A 8 -16.33 -2.65 5.12
C ALA A 8 -15.87 -3.97 4.45
N ALA A 9 -14.67 -4.00 3.88
CA ALA A 9 -14.08 -5.22 3.34
C ALA A 9 -13.88 -6.29 4.45
N GLY A 10 -13.42 -5.87 5.62
CA GLY A 10 -13.26 -6.75 6.78
C GLY A 10 -14.58 -7.39 7.24
N GLU A 11 -15.69 -6.64 7.22
CA GLU A 11 -17.02 -7.12 7.57
C GLU A 11 -17.53 -8.24 6.64
N THR A 12 -17.02 -8.33 5.43
CA THR A 12 -17.37 -9.42 4.50
C THR A 12 -16.81 -10.78 4.90
N GLY A 13 -15.82 -10.80 5.81
CA GLY A 13 -15.09 -12.01 6.17
C GLY A 13 -14.16 -12.52 5.07
N ALA A 14 -13.83 -11.69 4.08
CA ALA A 14 -12.91 -12.07 3.01
C ALA A 14 -11.55 -12.47 3.58
N PRO A 15 -10.98 -13.61 3.16
CA PRO A 15 -9.67 -14.07 3.64
C PRO A 15 -8.51 -13.25 3.08
N LEU A 16 -8.77 -12.49 2.01
CA LEU A 16 -7.81 -11.69 1.28
C LEU A 16 -8.35 -10.27 1.10
N ILE A 17 -7.54 -9.28 1.45
CA ILE A 17 -7.84 -7.86 1.21
C ILE A 17 -6.63 -7.24 0.50
N ILE A 18 -6.86 -6.70 -0.67
CA ILE A 18 -5.88 -5.91 -1.41
C ILE A 18 -6.46 -4.52 -1.59
N ASP A 19 -5.77 -3.51 -1.11
CA ASP A 19 -6.11 -2.13 -1.41
C ASP A 19 -4.98 -1.44 -2.17
N ALA A 20 -5.35 -0.55 -3.08
CA ALA A 20 -4.42 0.16 -3.93
C ALA A 20 -4.82 1.63 -4.02
N ALA A 21 -3.88 2.52 -3.74
CA ALA A 21 -4.11 3.96 -3.80
C ALA A 21 -2.80 4.71 -4.09
N THR A 22 -2.88 5.85 -4.75
CA THR A 22 -1.80 6.82 -4.85
C THR A 22 -1.71 7.61 -3.53
N LEU A 23 -1.34 6.91 -2.45
CA LEU A 23 -1.58 7.41 -1.10
C LEU A 23 -0.57 8.48 -0.68
N THR A 24 0.72 8.25 -0.95
CA THR A 24 1.76 9.13 -0.41
C THR A 24 2.81 9.54 -1.44
N GLY A 25 3.20 10.82 -1.38
CA GLY A 25 4.42 11.28 -2.06
C GLY A 25 5.70 10.68 -1.44
N ALA A 26 5.63 10.20 -0.20
CA ALA A 26 6.76 9.55 0.47
C ALA A 26 7.11 8.20 -0.17
N ALA A 27 6.13 7.43 -0.64
CA ALA A 27 6.37 6.22 -1.43
C ALA A 27 7.09 6.56 -2.73
N LEU A 28 6.61 7.59 -3.46
CA LEU A 28 7.26 8.06 -4.68
C LEU A 28 8.74 8.45 -4.46
N VAL A 29 9.03 9.14 -3.36
CA VAL A 29 10.42 9.51 -2.99
C VAL A 29 11.26 8.28 -2.65
N ALA A 30 10.64 7.24 -2.05
CA ALA A 30 11.35 6.04 -1.60
C ALA A 30 11.66 5.06 -2.74
N VAL A 31 10.73 4.84 -3.67
CA VAL A 31 10.84 3.76 -4.68
C VAL A 31 10.86 4.28 -6.13
N GLY A 32 10.75 5.59 -6.35
CA GLY A 32 10.71 6.20 -7.69
C GLY A 32 9.36 6.01 -8.38
N GLN A 33 9.34 6.30 -9.67
CA GLN A 33 8.14 6.18 -10.53
C GLN A 33 8.05 4.83 -11.24
N GLU A 34 9.04 3.97 -11.04
CA GLU A 34 9.15 2.65 -11.67
C GLU A 34 8.59 1.53 -10.79
N TYR A 35 8.43 1.78 -9.50
CA TYR A 35 7.96 0.80 -8.52
C TYR A 35 6.74 1.28 -7.77
N ASN A 36 5.86 0.35 -7.41
CA ASN A 36 4.85 0.54 -6.38
C ASN A 36 5.40 0.08 -5.03
N ALA A 37 5.04 0.77 -3.94
CA ALA A 37 5.45 0.35 -2.61
C ALA A 37 4.42 -0.62 -2.01
N LEU A 38 4.88 -1.75 -1.48
CA LEU A 38 4.05 -2.77 -0.84
C LEU A 38 4.15 -2.64 0.68
N PHE A 39 3.01 -2.77 1.36
CA PHE A 39 2.92 -2.78 2.82
C PHE A 39 1.98 -3.88 3.30
N GLY A 40 2.36 -4.54 4.38
CA GLY A 40 1.53 -5.50 5.08
C GLY A 40 2.16 -5.92 6.39
N LEU A 41 1.33 -6.32 7.35
CA LEU A 41 1.79 -6.94 8.60
C LEU A 41 2.10 -8.42 8.39
N ASP A 42 1.44 -9.07 7.45
CA ASP A 42 1.73 -10.42 6.96
C ASP A 42 2.90 -10.38 5.98
N LYS A 43 4.11 -10.55 6.52
CA LYS A 43 5.35 -10.44 5.74
C LYS A 43 5.51 -11.52 4.68
N GLU A 44 4.93 -12.69 4.91
CA GLU A 44 4.95 -13.79 3.96
C GLU A 44 4.08 -13.45 2.75
N PHE A 45 2.86 -13.01 3.00
CA PHE A 45 1.95 -12.58 1.94
C PHE A 45 2.50 -11.40 1.13
N VAL A 46 3.13 -10.41 1.77
CA VAL A 46 3.78 -9.29 1.04
C VAL A 46 4.88 -9.78 0.11
N ARG A 47 5.69 -10.78 0.51
CA ARG A 47 6.72 -11.35 -0.36
C ARG A 47 6.12 -12.12 -1.52
N GLU A 48 5.06 -12.89 -1.29
CA GLU A 48 4.33 -13.56 -2.38
C GLU A 48 3.81 -12.56 -3.42
N VAL A 49 3.23 -11.45 -2.97
CA VAL A 49 2.77 -10.38 -3.88
C VAL A 49 3.92 -9.75 -4.65
N GLN A 50 5.09 -9.57 -4.01
CA GLN A 50 6.30 -9.13 -4.70
C GLN A 50 6.74 -10.13 -5.77
N ASP A 51 6.77 -11.42 -5.44
CA ASP A 51 7.15 -12.47 -6.39
C ASP A 51 6.18 -12.52 -7.59
N PHE A 52 4.89 -12.31 -7.36
CA PHE A 52 3.90 -12.19 -8.44
C PHE A 52 4.13 -10.94 -9.30
N ALA A 53 4.49 -9.82 -8.70
CA ALA A 53 4.84 -8.61 -9.44
C ALA A 53 6.05 -8.84 -10.35
N GLU A 54 7.08 -9.51 -9.87
CA GLU A 54 8.28 -9.86 -10.65
C GLU A 54 7.92 -10.78 -11.82
N GLN A 55 7.06 -11.79 -11.61
CA GLN A 55 6.59 -12.70 -12.67
C GLN A 55 5.80 -11.95 -13.75
N GLU A 56 5.05 -10.93 -13.38
CA GLU A 56 4.28 -10.08 -14.29
C GLU A 56 5.09 -8.91 -14.86
N MET A 57 6.39 -8.82 -14.55
CA MET A 57 7.27 -7.72 -14.95
C MET A 57 6.74 -6.34 -14.53
N GLU A 58 6.13 -6.26 -13.37
CA GLU A 58 5.70 -5.02 -12.73
C GLU A 58 6.61 -4.70 -11.52
N GLY A 59 7.07 -3.46 -11.41
CA GLY A 59 7.90 -3.03 -10.29
C GLY A 59 7.08 -2.93 -9.00
N ALA A 60 7.44 -3.74 -7.99
CA ALA A 60 6.87 -3.65 -6.66
C ALA A 60 7.92 -3.93 -5.60
N TRP A 61 7.96 -3.10 -4.55
CA TRP A 61 8.98 -3.23 -3.51
C TRP A 61 8.41 -3.06 -2.11
N PRO A 62 8.62 -4.04 -1.19
CA PRO A 62 8.17 -3.93 0.19
C PRO A 62 8.90 -2.83 0.95
N LEU A 63 8.13 -1.96 1.61
CA LEU A 63 8.65 -1.03 2.58
C LEU A 63 8.28 -1.46 4.01
N PRO A 64 9.00 -0.98 5.03
CA PRO A 64 8.77 -1.42 6.41
C PRO A 64 7.37 -1.07 6.91
N LEU A 65 6.66 -2.06 7.45
CA LEU A 65 5.44 -1.87 8.22
C LEU A 65 5.48 -2.77 9.46
N GLU A 66 5.33 -2.15 10.63
CA GLU A 66 5.27 -2.84 11.93
C GLU A 66 4.08 -2.31 12.74
N LYS A 67 3.58 -3.10 13.69
CA LYS A 67 2.43 -2.71 14.54
C LYS A 67 2.64 -1.38 15.27
N TRP A 68 3.87 -1.04 15.65
CA TRP A 68 4.16 0.23 16.32
C TRP A 68 3.94 1.46 15.42
N HIS A 69 3.93 1.32 14.09
CA HIS A 69 3.57 2.44 13.19
C HIS A 69 2.14 2.94 13.41
N GLN A 70 1.24 2.09 13.94
CA GLN A 70 -0.14 2.47 14.27
C GLN A 70 -0.20 3.61 15.29
N GLN A 71 0.83 3.77 16.11
CA GLN A 71 0.90 4.79 17.14
C GLN A 71 1.43 6.14 16.63
N ASN A 72 1.88 6.22 15.39
CA ASN A 72 2.49 7.41 14.81
C ASN A 72 1.49 8.47 14.32
N CYS A 73 0.19 8.20 14.44
CA CYS A 73 -0.89 9.13 14.09
C CYS A 73 -1.73 9.47 15.35
N PRO A 74 -1.14 10.02 16.43
CA PRO A 74 -1.89 10.36 17.62
C PRO A 74 -2.84 11.52 17.36
N SER A 75 -3.98 11.53 18.06
CA SER A 75 -4.94 12.61 18.06
C SER A 75 -5.29 12.99 19.50
N PRO A 76 -5.41 14.29 19.84
CA PRO A 76 -5.93 14.72 21.12
C PRO A 76 -7.46 14.69 21.22
N TYR A 77 -8.17 14.42 20.10
CA TYR A 77 -9.63 14.51 20.00
C TYR A 77 -10.32 13.22 19.57
N ALA A 78 -9.57 12.28 18.96
CA ALA A 78 -10.09 11.04 18.41
C ALA A 78 -9.12 9.89 18.69
N ASP A 79 -9.53 8.66 18.37
CA ASP A 79 -8.70 7.47 18.57
C ASP A 79 -7.42 7.50 17.71
N THR A 80 -7.46 8.23 16.61
CA THR A 80 -6.32 8.43 15.71
C THR A 80 -6.50 9.69 14.87
N ALA A 81 -5.40 10.31 14.46
CA ALA A 81 -5.40 11.28 13.36
C ALA A 81 -5.27 10.54 12.02
N ASN A 82 -5.70 11.19 10.92
CA ASN A 82 -5.58 10.62 9.57
C ASN A 82 -4.13 10.59 9.06
N SER A 83 -3.25 11.36 9.69
CA SER A 83 -1.83 11.42 9.33
C SER A 83 -1.01 11.78 10.57
N ARG A 84 0.31 11.57 10.48
CA ARG A 84 1.23 12.01 11.51
C ARG A 84 1.15 13.53 11.67
N PRO A 85 1.08 14.08 12.91
CA PRO A 85 0.86 15.53 13.14
C PRO A 85 2.06 16.42 12.79
N GLN A 86 3.13 15.87 12.25
CA GLN A 86 4.29 16.63 11.80
C GLN A 86 4.11 17.12 10.36
N LYS A 87 4.56 18.34 10.06
CA LYS A 87 4.52 18.93 8.71
C LYS A 87 5.20 17.96 7.71
N GLY A 88 4.51 17.64 6.62
CA GLY A 88 4.98 16.68 5.59
C GLY A 88 4.97 15.20 6.04
N GLY A 89 4.25 14.86 7.13
CA GLY A 89 4.16 13.48 7.63
C GLY A 89 5.41 12.99 8.37
N GLY A 90 6.47 13.78 8.46
CA GLY A 90 7.74 13.42 9.10
C GLY A 90 8.48 12.29 8.38
N TYR A 91 9.50 11.73 9.04
CA TYR A 91 10.25 10.58 8.50
C TYR A 91 9.38 9.32 8.45
N GLY A 92 9.60 8.49 7.43
CA GLY A 92 8.84 7.25 7.25
C GLY A 92 7.37 7.48 6.87
N GLY A 93 7.07 8.55 6.12
CA GLY A 93 5.71 8.97 5.80
C GLY A 93 4.85 7.85 5.18
N ALA A 94 5.39 7.08 4.25
CA ALA A 94 4.68 5.97 3.63
C ALA A 94 4.35 4.85 4.63
N SER A 95 5.33 4.43 5.45
CA SER A 95 5.12 3.43 6.52
C SER A 95 4.13 3.91 7.59
N ASN A 96 4.13 5.21 7.91
CA ASN A 96 3.17 5.78 8.86
C ASN A 96 1.75 5.79 8.28
N ALA A 97 1.58 6.11 7.00
CA ALA A 97 0.29 6.04 6.33
C ALA A 97 -0.24 4.61 6.27
N ALA A 98 0.59 3.63 5.89
CA ALA A 98 0.23 2.22 5.95
C ALA A 98 -0.06 1.76 7.39
N GLY A 99 0.67 2.29 8.39
CA GLY A 99 0.41 2.05 9.81
C GLY A 99 -0.96 2.56 10.24
N PHE A 100 -1.39 3.72 9.76
CA PHE A 100 -2.76 4.19 9.97
C PHE A 100 -3.78 3.22 9.37
N LEU A 101 -3.60 2.80 8.11
CA LEU A 101 -4.51 1.87 7.44
C LEU A 101 -4.58 0.51 8.15
N SER A 102 -3.46 0.00 8.64
CA SER A 102 -3.38 -1.29 9.34
C SER A 102 -4.23 -1.39 10.61
N ARG A 103 -4.74 -0.27 11.12
CA ARG A 103 -5.68 -0.24 12.25
C ARG A 103 -7.09 -0.71 11.86
N PHE A 104 -7.42 -0.67 10.58
CA PHE A 104 -8.78 -0.90 10.04
C PHE A 104 -8.91 -2.23 9.31
N VAL A 105 -7.88 -3.08 9.36
CA VAL A 105 -7.90 -4.40 8.74
C VAL A 105 -8.15 -5.48 9.80
N PRO A 106 -8.89 -6.56 9.45
CA PRO A 106 -9.17 -7.66 10.38
C PRO A 106 -7.94 -8.56 10.59
N ASN A 107 -8.06 -9.49 11.53
CA ASN A 107 -7.12 -10.60 11.75
C ASN A 107 -5.65 -10.17 11.90
N ASP A 108 -5.41 -9.02 12.55
CA ASP A 108 -4.05 -8.47 12.71
C ASP A 108 -3.31 -8.23 11.38
N GLY A 109 -4.05 -8.01 10.30
CA GLY A 109 -3.53 -7.76 8.96
C GLY A 109 -3.09 -9.02 8.20
N LYS A 110 -3.47 -10.22 8.66
CA LYS A 110 -3.23 -11.46 7.92
C LYS A 110 -4.02 -11.46 6.61
N GLY A 111 -3.34 -11.76 5.50
CA GLY A 111 -3.95 -11.74 4.17
C GLY A 111 -4.26 -10.34 3.64
N TRP A 112 -3.71 -9.29 4.26
CA TRP A 112 -3.83 -7.92 3.78
C TRP A 112 -2.53 -7.38 3.19
N VAL A 113 -2.64 -6.73 2.03
CA VAL A 113 -1.58 -5.94 1.41
C VAL A 113 -2.13 -4.60 0.92
N HIS A 114 -1.43 -3.53 1.26
CA HIS A 114 -1.62 -2.20 0.70
C HIS A 114 -0.57 -1.94 -0.39
N ILE A 115 -1.02 -1.47 -1.54
CA ILE A 115 -0.17 -1.05 -2.66
C ILE A 115 -0.24 0.47 -2.78
N ASP A 116 0.82 1.17 -2.36
CA ASP A 116 0.95 2.60 -2.60
C ASP A 116 1.47 2.81 -4.03
N LEU A 117 0.58 3.28 -4.90
CA LEU A 117 0.75 3.31 -6.35
C LEU A 117 1.66 4.47 -6.80
N ALA A 118 2.95 4.39 -6.47
CA ALA A 118 3.94 5.38 -6.89
C ALA A 118 4.23 5.33 -8.40
N ALA A 119 4.12 4.14 -9.02
CA ALA A 119 4.35 3.91 -10.44
C ALA A 119 3.11 4.08 -11.33
N ALA A 120 1.96 4.50 -10.79
CA ALA A 120 0.69 4.49 -11.51
C ALA A 120 0.57 5.56 -12.59
N PHE A 121 1.42 6.59 -12.58
CA PHE A 121 1.29 7.73 -13.48
C PHE A 121 2.64 8.37 -13.81
N ASN A 122 2.86 8.66 -15.10
CA ASN A 122 4.01 9.42 -15.59
C ASN A 122 3.59 10.82 -16.06
N MET A 123 4.24 11.84 -15.52
CA MET A 123 4.03 13.25 -15.94
C MET A 123 4.51 13.53 -17.37
N GLY A 124 5.51 12.80 -17.84
CA GLY A 124 6.09 12.93 -19.16
C GLY A 124 6.43 11.57 -19.76
N SER A 125 6.56 11.52 -21.10
CA SER A 125 7.00 10.30 -21.77
C SER A 125 8.47 10.01 -21.48
N THR A 126 8.77 8.73 -21.24
CA THR A 126 10.13 8.17 -21.15
C THR A 126 10.40 7.31 -22.37
N SER A 127 11.57 6.66 -22.44
CA SER A 127 11.86 5.66 -23.49
C SER A 127 10.94 4.44 -23.42
N GLU A 128 10.38 4.14 -22.24
CA GLU A 128 9.62 2.91 -21.96
C GLU A 128 8.14 3.17 -21.74
N TRP A 129 7.77 4.38 -21.30
CA TRP A 129 6.40 4.71 -20.91
C TRP A 129 5.91 5.99 -21.55
N ALA A 130 4.70 5.97 -22.08
CA ALA A 130 4.00 7.19 -22.45
C ALA A 130 3.60 8.02 -21.21
N ALA A 131 3.40 9.32 -21.39
CA ALA A 131 2.78 10.14 -20.37
C ALA A 131 1.36 9.66 -20.06
N GLY A 132 0.95 9.71 -18.81
CA GLY A 132 -0.37 9.28 -18.35
C GLY A 132 -0.32 8.07 -17.44
N ALA A 133 -1.45 7.37 -17.33
CA ALA A 133 -1.57 6.17 -16.51
C ALA A 133 -0.75 5.00 -17.08
N THR A 134 0.00 4.32 -16.22
CA THR A 134 0.88 3.21 -16.59
C THR A 134 0.22 1.85 -16.48
N THR A 135 -0.89 1.74 -15.75
CA THR A 135 -1.53 0.48 -15.33
C THR A 135 -0.65 -0.45 -14.47
N GLN A 136 0.51 0.00 -14.01
CA GLN A 136 1.39 -0.79 -13.14
C GLN A 136 0.68 -1.17 -11.82
N GLY A 137 0.81 -2.44 -11.45
CA GLY A 137 0.14 -3.07 -10.32
C GLY A 137 -1.14 -3.84 -10.70
N MET A 138 -1.71 -3.60 -11.88
CA MET A 138 -2.94 -4.27 -12.30
C MET A 138 -2.72 -5.77 -12.51
N ARG A 139 -1.64 -6.17 -13.19
CA ARG A 139 -1.32 -7.58 -13.44
C ARG A 139 -0.92 -8.29 -12.15
N THR A 140 -0.17 -7.60 -11.28
CA THR A 140 0.18 -8.08 -9.94
C THR A 140 -1.08 -8.43 -9.13
N VAL A 141 -2.07 -7.52 -9.08
CA VAL A 141 -3.33 -7.78 -8.37
C VAL A 141 -4.09 -8.93 -9.00
N ALA A 142 -4.23 -8.94 -10.33
CA ALA A 142 -4.92 -10.01 -11.04
C ALA A 142 -4.26 -11.38 -10.78
N ARG A 143 -2.93 -11.46 -10.85
CA ARG A 143 -2.18 -12.68 -10.55
C ARG A 143 -2.38 -13.13 -9.11
N THR A 144 -2.29 -12.21 -8.16
CA THR A 144 -2.50 -12.51 -6.73
C THR A 144 -3.89 -13.12 -6.49
N LEU A 145 -4.92 -12.53 -7.10
CA LEU A 145 -6.29 -13.04 -6.96
C LEU A 145 -6.46 -14.43 -7.58
N LEU A 146 -5.85 -14.69 -8.74
CA LEU A 146 -5.93 -15.99 -9.42
C LEU A 146 -5.22 -17.10 -8.64
N GLU A 147 -4.10 -16.80 -7.99
CA GLU A 147 -3.32 -17.79 -7.23
C GLU A 147 -3.89 -18.06 -5.83
N LYS A 148 -4.73 -17.15 -5.32
CA LYS A 148 -5.30 -17.23 -3.96
C LYS A 148 -6.81 -17.49 -3.94
N ALA A 149 -7.46 -17.61 -5.11
CA ALA A 149 -8.91 -17.86 -5.26
C ALA A 149 -9.32 -19.27 -4.82
#